data_581497ca0a3f0aa7755ec35b491fe83e
#
_entry.id   581497ca0a3f0aa7755ec35b491fe83e
#
_cell.length_a   1.000
_cell.length_b   1.000
_cell.length_c   1.000
_cell.angle_alpha   90.00
_cell.angle_beta   90.00
_cell.angle_gamma   90.00
#
_symmetry.space_group_name_H-M   'P 1'
#
loop_
_entity.id
_entity.type
_entity.pdbx_description
1 polymer ?
#
loop_
_entity_poly.entity_id
_entity_poly.type
_entity_poly.pdbx_seq_one_letter_code
_entity_poly.pdbx_strand_id
1 'polypeptide(L)'
;MTNMTNRLLALALVAFAAATGACGGDGSSAAGPDEAGGSPQFENPTGAAFQLPPGITLKGKILGGEGGDDGNGGDGCQPGARLGVSPTYVEVCFTIHNSNAEDDTLRLPAGLIFISKNIETQNGTQVREEVVVVPGGRDTTVIWELHCLNAHRDPSTEEDEFTIGPVSDHPGLREVIALVAGKLIDQPAASLIGGAIWEVSDFGGLTDETRDALRALPPASAGAAAARARPALRRQRPDKPTG
;
A
#
# COMPACT_ATOMS: atom_id res chain seq x y z
N MET A 1 -40.94 36.37 -32.41
CA MET A 1 -41.67 35.61 -31.37
C MET A 1 -40.98 34.26 -31.23
N THR A 2 -40.02 34.18 -30.35
CA THR A 2 -39.16 32.98 -30.16
C THR A 2 -39.22 32.59 -28.70
N ASN A 3 -39.86 31.47 -28.44
CA ASN A 3 -39.98 30.87 -27.09
C ASN A 3 -38.67 30.23 -26.67
N MET A 4 -38.00 30.81 -25.69
CA MET A 4 -36.92 30.18 -24.95
C MET A 4 -37.47 29.34 -23.80
N THR A 5 -37.39 28.05 -23.96
CA THR A 5 -37.71 27.06 -22.91
C THR A 5 -36.54 26.94 -21.98
N ASN A 6 -36.65 27.50 -20.76
CA ASN A 6 -35.73 27.30 -19.65
C ASN A 6 -35.73 25.84 -19.20
N ARG A 7 -34.65 25.11 -19.42
CA ARG A 7 -34.34 23.83 -18.74
C ARG A 7 -33.56 24.15 -17.46
N LEU A 8 -34.24 24.11 -16.34
CA LEU A 8 -33.65 24.09 -15.02
C LEU A 8 -32.90 22.76 -14.86
N LEU A 9 -31.57 22.82 -14.86
CA LEU A 9 -30.73 21.73 -14.38
C LEU A 9 -30.75 21.76 -12.86
N ALA A 10 -31.42 20.77 -12.25
CA ALA A 10 -31.32 20.53 -10.82
C ALA A 10 -29.96 19.88 -10.55
N LEU A 11 -28.99 20.67 -10.05
CA LEU A 11 -27.76 20.16 -9.45
C LEU A 11 -28.14 19.52 -8.09
N ALA A 12 -28.17 18.22 -8.04
CA ALA A 12 -28.16 17.50 -6.78
C ALA A 12 -26.75 17.62 -6.17
N LEU A 13 -26.59 18.49 -5.19
CA LEU A 13 -25.41 18.51 -4.32
C LEU A 13 -25.49 17.26 -3.44
N VAL A 14 -24.80 16.21 -3.80
CA VAL A 14 -24.48 15.12 -2.87
C VAL A 14 -23.39 15.65 -1.95
N ALA A 15 -23.76 15.99 -0.73
CA ALA A 15 -22.81 16.30 0.33
C ALA A 15 -22.12 15.00 0.73
N PHE A 16 -20.95 14.74 0.16
CA PHE A 16 -20.03 13.73 0.67
C PHE A 16 -19.54 14.23 2.03
N ALA A 17 -20.06 13.67 3.11
CA ALA A 17 -19.40 13.74 4.39
C ALA A 17 -18.08 12.96 4.24
N ALA A 18 -16.99 13.68 4.02
CA ALA A 18 -15.65 13.13 4.14
C ALA A 18 -15.47 12.73 5.61
N ALA A 19 -15.72 11.46 5.90
CA ALA A 19 -15.23 10.86 7.13
C ALA A 19 -13.72 10.83 7.03
N THR A 20 -13.06 11.86 7.53
CA THR A 20 -11.63 11.85 7.83
C THR A 20 -11.43 10.95 9.04
N GLY A 21 -11.57 9.65 8.83
CA GLY A 21 -11.17 8.63 9.78
C GLY A 21 -9.66 8.51 9.73
N ALA A 22 -8.97 9.30 10.54
CA ALA A 22 -7.59 9.03 10.86
C ALA A 22 -7.53 7.69 11.59
N CYS A 23 -6.58 6.83 11.26
CA CYS A 23 -6.11 5.78 12.14
C CYS A 23 -5.40 6.44 13.33
N GLY A 24 -6.14 7.05 14.21
CA GLY A 24 -5.64 7.74 15.40
C GLY A 24 -6.77 7.76 16.39
N GLY A 25 -6.67 6.90 17.41
CA GLY A 25 -7.62 6.85 18.48
C GLY A 25 -7.52 8.11 19.33
N ASP A 26 -8.53 8.97 19.24
CA ASP A 26 -8.88 9.82 20.35
C ASP A 26 -10.21 9.29 20.92
N GLY A 27 -10.11 8.84 22.17
CA GLY A 27 -11.22 8.28 22.89
C GLY A 27 -12.38 9.26 23.00
N SER A 28 -13.46 8.93 22.35
CA SER A 28 -14.80 9.39 22.70
C SER A 28 -15.78 8.33 22.25
N SER A 29 -16.28 7.62 23.24
CA SER A 29 -17.27 6.58 23.16
C SER A 29 -18.54 7.08 22.48
N ALA A 30 -18.79 6.62 21.26
CA ALA A 30 -20.12 6.39 20.76
C ALA A 30 -20.25 4.88 20.60
N ALA A 31 -20.83 4.22 21.59
CA ALA A 31 -21.19 2.82 21.53
C ALA A 31 -22.20 2.62 20.42
N GLY A 32 -21.73 2.14 19.28
CA GLY A 32 -22.51 1.41 18.31
C GLY A 32 -22.43 -0.07 18.64
N PRO A 33 -23.36 -0.93 18.14
CA PRO A 33 -23.51 -2.28 18.64
C PRO A 33 -22.25 -3.11 18.47
N ASP A 34 -21.92 -3.82 19.53
CA ASP A 34 -20.87 -4.78 19.73
C ASP A 34 -20.55 -5.60 18.47
N GLU A 35 -19.25 -5.60 18.16
CA GLU A 35 -18.45 -6.51 17.34
C GLU A 35 -17.57 -5.82 16.28
N ALA A 36 -16.74 -4.87 16.71
CA ALA A 36 -15.55 -4.50 15.94
C ALA A 36 -14.40 -5.48 16.29
N GLY A 37 -14.62 -6.77 16.09
CA GLY A 37 -13.57 -7.77 16.09
C GLY A 37 -13.04 -7.90 14.67
N GLY A 38 -11.80 -7.51 14.42
CA GLY A 38 -11.14 -7.75 13.14
C GLY A 38 -11.30 -9.21 12.71
N SER A 39 -11.39 -9.45 11.41
CA SER A 39 -11.50 -10.83 10.92
C SER A 39 -10.29 -11.64 11.41
N PRO A 40 -10.47 -12.78 12.09
CA PRO A 40 -9.37 -13.61 12.56
C PRO A 40 -8.37 -14.00 11.46
N GLN A 41 -8.78 -13.97 10.21
CA GLN A 41 -7.94 -14.26 9.05
C GLN A 41 -6.86 -13.21 8.79
N PHE A 42 -7.09 -11.96 9.20
CA PHE A 42 -6.07 -10.90 9.07
C PHE A 42 -5.19 -10.74 10.31
N GLU A 43 -5.57 -11.36 11.43
CA GLU A 43 -4.68 -11.58 12.58
C GLU A 43 -3.58 -12.58 12.24
N ASN A 44 -3.96 -13.68 11.55
CA ASN A 44 -3.07 -14.73 11.08
C ASN A 44 -3.35 -14.97 9.59
N PRO A 45 -2.86 -14.08 8.71
CA PRO A 45 -3.22 -14.14 7.30
C PRO A 45 -2.74 -15.45 6.66
N THR A 46 -3.63 -16.03 5.83
CA THR A 46 -3.36 -17.26 5.07
C THR A 46 -3.19 -16.93 3.58
N GLY A 47 -2.60 -17.87 2.85
CA GLY A 47 -2.42 -17.75 1.42
C GLY A 47 -1.16 -18.46 0.91
N ALA A 48 -0.79 -18.15 -0.33
CA ALA A 48 0.40 -18.71 -0.95
C ALA A 48 1.66 -18.09 -0.34
N ALA A 49 2.63 -18.90 0.04
CA ALA A 49 3.92 -18.40 0.52
C ALA A 49 4.62 -17.59 -0.56
N PHE A 50 5.06 -16.39 -0.22
CA PHE A 50 5.90 -15.58 -1.10
C PHE A 50 7.36 -16.01 -0.95
N GLN A 51 8.06 -16.11 -2.07
CA GLN A 51 9.48 -16.43 -2.10
C GLN A 51 10.22 -15.40 -2.95
N LEU A 52 11.35 -14.94 -2.44
CA LEU A 52 12.26 -14.12 -3.22
C LEU A 52 12.86 -14.94 -4.37
N PRO A 53 13.11 -14.34 -5.54
CA PRO A 53 13.79 -15.00 -6.65
C PRO A 53 15.17 -15.52 -6.25
N PRO A 54 15.69 -16.57 -6.91
CA PRO A 54 17.06 -17.04 -6.67
C PRO A 54 18.09 -15.93 -6.83
N GLY A 55 18.98 -15.79 -5.85
CA GLY A 55 20.00 -14.74 -5.82
C GLY A 55 19.54 -13.42 -5.23
N ILE A 56 18.25 -13.21 -5.02
CA ILE A 56 17.72 -12.05 -4.27
C ILE A 56 17.54 -12.44 -2.81
N THR A 57 18.11 -11.65 -1.91
CA THR A 57 18.00 -11.87 -0.45
C THR A 57 17.60 -10.59 0.26
N LEU A 58 16.86 -10.74 1.35
CA LEU A 58 16.58 -9.65 2.28
C LEU A 58 17.84 -9.37 3.10
N LYS A 59 18.20 -8.10 3.25
CA LYS A 59 19.34 -7.64 4.02
C LYS A 59 18.86 -6.88 5.25
N GLY A 60 19.20 -7.39 6.43
CA GLY A 60 18.73 -6.80 7.69
C GLY A 60 17.25 -7.03 7.95
N LYS A 61 16.61 -6.08 8.58
CA LYS A 61 15.21 -6.12 9.00
C LYS A 61 14.31 -5.39 8.00
N ILE A 62 13.03 -5.68 8.05
CA ILE A 62 11.98 -4.85 7.47
C ILE A 62 11.46 -3.97 8.60
N LEU A 63 11.63 -2.66 8.48
CA LEU A 63 11.22 -1.69 9.49
C LEU A 63 9.97 -0.95 9.03
N GLY A 64 9.18 -0.46 9.97
CA GLY A 64 8.08 0.45 9.71
C GLY A 64 8.58 1.88 9.49
N GLY A 65 7.70 2.73 8.95
CA GLY A 65 8.01 4.13 8.74
C GLY A 65 9.05 4.39 7.63
N GLU A 66 9.34 5.65 7.40
CA GLU A 66 10.36 6.07 6.43
C GLU A 66 11.78 5.73 6.88
N GLY A 67 11.95 5.19 8.07
CA GLY A 67 13.27 4.96 8.66
C GLY A 67 14.11 6.22 8.56
N GLY A 68 13.73 7.26 9.29
CA GLY A 68 14.42 8.55 9.23
C GLY A 68 15.91 8.34 9.42
N ASP A 69 16.72 9.08 8.67
CA ASP A 69 18.13 9.27 8.98
C ASP A 69 18.19 9.97 10.34
N ASP A 70 18.36 9.19 11.40
CA ASP A 70 18.54 9.71 12.75
C ASP A 70 19.90 10.42 12.93
N GLY A 71 20.67 10.56 11.84
CA GLY A 71 21.99 11.15 11.83
C GLY A 71 23.05 10.33 12.57
N ASN A 72 22.70 9.17 13.11
CA ASN A 72 23.56 8.34 13.96
C ASN A 72 24.12 7.10 13.26
N GLY A 73 23.92 6.97 11.94
CA GLY A 73 24.38 5.82 11.17
C GLY A 73 23.68 4.51 11.54
N GLY A 74 22.49 4.61 12.12
CA GLY A 74 21.62 3.46 12.34
C GLY A 74 21.18 2.83 11.01
N ASP A 75 20.64 1.62 11.06
CA ASP A 75 20.15 0.86 9.88
C ASP A 75 18.94 1.53 9.21
N GLY A 76 18.85 2.87 9.31
CA GLY A 76 17.80 3.68 8.73
C GLY A 76 17.65 3.43 7.24
N CYS A 77 16.44 3.45 6.76
CA CYS A 77 16.13 3.33 5.35
C CYS A 77 16.69 4.52 4.58
N GLN A 78 17.81 4.32 3.93
CA GLN A 78 18.34 5.31 3.00
C GLN A 78 17.34 5.55 1.87
N PRO A 79 17.25 6.77 1.32
CA PRO A 79 16.32 7.07 0.24
C PRO A 79 16.47 6.04 -0.88
N GLY A 80 15.43 5.24 -1.06
CA GLY A 80 15.37 4.14 -2.03
C GLY A 80 14.25 4.34 -3.05
N ALA A 81 13.89 3.26 -3.73
CA ALA A 81 12.72 3.23 -4.59
C ALA A 81 11.45 3.31 -3.74
N ARG A 82 10.59 4.32 -4.00
CA ARG A 82 9.27 4.38 -3.38
C ARG A 82 8.25 3.63 -4.22
N LEU A 83 7.52 2.76 -3.56
CA LEU A 83 6.45 1.96 -4.15
C LEU A 83 5.11 2.27 -3.46
N GLY A 84 4.05 1.86 -4.12
CA GLY A 84 2.71 2.04 -3.60
C GLY A 84 2.12 3.42 -3.86
N VAL A 85 0.89 3.57 -3.48
CA VAL A 85 0.13 4.80 -3.26
C VAL A 85 -0.88 4.45 -2.19
N SER A 86 -0.66 4.90 -0.99
CA SER A 86 -1.56 4.65 0.13
C SER A 86 -1.79 5.95 0.89
N PRO A 87 -2.88 6.08 1.64
CA PRO A 87 -3.05 7.17 2.60
C PRO A 87 -2.08 7.08 3.81
N THR A 88 -1.00 6.33 3.71
CA THR A 88 0.19 6.35 4.59
C THR A 88 -0.02 5.99 6.06
N TYR A 89 -0.64 4.85 6.32
CA TYR A 89 -0.72 4.36 7.71
C TYR A 89 0.17 3.15 7.97
N VAL A 90 0.51 2.39 6.92
CA VAL A 90 1.53 1.36 7.00
C VAL A 90 2.56 1.65 5.92
N GLU A 91 3.73 2.00 6.34
CA GLU A 91 4.90 2.10 5.48
C GLU A 91 5.93 1.10 5.95
N VAL A 92 6.56 0.42 5.03
CA VAL A 92 7.67 -0.49 5.32
C VAL A 92 8.88 -0.12 4.52
N CYS A 93 10.04 -0.28 5.13
CA CYS A 93 11.31 -0.09 4.51
C CYS A 93 12.19 -1.32 4.66
N PHE A 94 12.83 -1.75 3.57
CA PHE A 94 13.74 -2.89 3.58
C PHE A 94 14.79 -2.78 2.48
N THR A 95 15.90 -3.45 2.69
CA THR A 95 16.97 -3.56 1.69
C THR A 95 17.04 -4.98 1.15
N ILE A 96 17.13 -5.10 -0.17
CA ILE A 96 17.35 -6.36 -0.88
C ILE A 96 18.70 -6.34 -1.57
N HIS A 97 19.36 -7.48 -1.59
CA HIS A 97 20.65 -7.70 -2.25
C HIS A 97 20.47 -8.66 -3.42
N ASN A 98 21.03 -8.31 -4.56
CA ASN A 98 21.13 -9.21 -5.71
C ASN A 98 22.57 -9.78 -5.78
N SER A 99 22.74 -11.07 -5.52
CA SER A 99 24.02 -11.75 -5.63
C SER A 99 24.37 -12.23 -7.04
N ASN A 100 23.42 -12.11 -7.98
CA ASN A 100 23.67 -12.42 -9.40
C ASN A 100 24.52 -11.32 -10.03
N ALA A 101 25.25 -11.65 -11.10
CA ALA A 101 26.05 -10.68 -11.84
C ALA A 101 25.19 -9.72 -12.69
N GLU A 102 24.03 -10.17 -13.10
CA GLU A 102 23.08 -9.44 -13.94
C GLU A 102 22.00 -8.78 -13.09
N ASP A 103 21.37 -7.73 -13.65
CA ASP A 103 20.20 -7.13 -13.05
C ASP A 103 19.06 -8.15 -12.99
N ASP A 104 18.34 -8.15 -11.88
CA ASP A 104 17.17 -9.02 -11.71
C ASP A 104 15.92 -8.17 -11.40
N THR A 105 14.76 -8.78 -11.56
CA THR A 105 13.48 -8.13 -11.36
C THR A 105 12.71 -8.83 -10.25
N LEU A 106 12.59 -8.15 -9.10
CA LEU A 106 11.71 -8.58 -8.03
C LEU A 106 10.27 -8.15 -8.35
N ARG A 107 9.37 -9.13 -8.46
CA ARG A 107 7.93 -8.92 -8.58
C ARG A 107 7.25 -9.18 -7.26
N LEU A 108 6.54 -8.21 -6.79
CA LEU A 108 5.82 -8.22 -5.53
C LEU A 108 4.33 -8.26 -5.85
N PRO A 109 3.66 -9.41 -5.69
CA PRO A 109 2.30 -9.62 -6.22
C PRO A 109 1.26 -8.85 -5.41
N ALA A 110 0.14 -8.50 -6.05
CA ALA A 110 -1.04 -7.97 -5.37
C ALA A 110 -1.52 -8.95 -4.28
N GLY A 111 -1.91 -8.41 -3.13
CA GLY A 111 -2.33 -9.21 -1.98
C GLY A 111 -1.19 -9.74 -1.11
N LEU A 112 0.08 -9.39 -1.42
CA LEU A 112 1.19 -9.68 -0.53
C LEU A 112 1.00 -8.92 0.79
N ILE A 113 1.13 -9.63 1.90
CA ILE A 113 0.95 -9.06 3.24
C ILE A 113 2.30 -8.89 3.93
N PHE A 114 2.49 -7.74 4.56
CA PHE A 114 3.56 -7.50 5.53
C PHE A 114 2.96 -7.59 6.93
N ILE A 115 3.50 -8.50 7.74
CA ILE A 115 2.99 -8.81 9.07
C ILE A 115 3.86 -8.10 10.09
N SER A 116 3.26 -7.23 10.90
CA SER A 116 3.95 -6.61 12.03
C SER A 116 4.28 -7.67 13.09
N LYS A 117 5.46 -7.57 13.67
CA LYS A 117 5.84 -8.37 14.85
C LYS A 117 5.22 -7.81 16.14
N ASN A 118 4.80 -6.55 16.11
CA ASN A 118 4.05 -5.91 17.19
C ASN A 118 2.55 -6.14 16.95
N ILE A 119 1.88 -6.81 17.88
CA ILE A 119 0.46 -7.14 17.77
C ILE A 119 -0.45 -5.89 17.78
N GLU A 120 0.03 -4.79 18.33
CA GLU A 120 -0.71 -3.53 18.37
C GLU A 120 -0.57 -2.74 17.06
N THR A 121 0.39 -3.09 16.20
CA THR A 121 0.64 -2.40 14.94
C THR A 121 -0.05 -3.10 13.77
N GLN A 122 -0.63 -2.32 12.87
CA GLN A 122 -1.35 -2.79 11.69
C GLN A 122 -0.43 -3.60 10.76
N ASN A 123 -1.00 -4.65 10.18
CA ASN A 123 -0.41 -5.32 9.03
C ASN A 123 -0.64 -4.47 7.78
N GLY A 124 0.22 -4.62 6.78
CA GLY A 124 0.10 -3.91 5.52
C GLY A 124 -0.13 -4.84 4.33
N THR A 125 -0.88 -4.39 3.34
CA THR A 125 -1.07 -5.11 2.07
C THR A 125 -1.06 -4.16 0.89
N GLN A 126 -0.95 -4.72 -0.30
CA GLN A 126 -1.05 -3.98 -1.54
C GLN A 126 -2.09 -4.58 -2.49
N VAL A 127 -2.67 -3.75 -3.36
CA VAL A 127 -3.74 -4.16 -4.25
C VAL A 127 -3.31 -4.35 -5.70
N ARG A 128 -2.05 -4.10 -6.01
CA ARG A 128 -1.50 -4.29 -7.37
C ARG A 128 -0.09 -4.87 -7.30
N GLU A 129 0.36 -5.50 -8.38
CA GLU A 129 1.76 -5.91 -8.51
C GLU A 129 2.67 -4.68 -8.55
N GLU A 130 3.76 -4.72 -7.79
CA GLU A 130 4.86 -3.78 -7.88
C GLU A 130 6.12 -4.49 -8.38
N VAL A 131 6.97 -3.74 -9.08
CA VAL A 131 8.15 -4.28 -9.75
C VAL A 131 9.37 -3.45 -9.37
N VAL A 132 10.39 -4.14 -8.85
CA VAL A 132 11.67 -3.52 -8.48
C VAL A 132 12.78 -4.15 -9.31
N VAL A 133 13.55 -3.33 -10.01
CA VAL A 133 14.79 -3.79 -10.63
C VAL A 133 15.91 -3.70 -9.60
N VAL A 134 16.59 -4.82 -9.37
CA VAL A 134 17.69 -4.95 -8.41
C VAL A 134 18.97 -5.18 -9.21
N PRO A 135 19.85 -4.16 -9.32
CA PRO A 135 21.07 -4.26 -10.09
C PRO A 135 21.97 -5.39 -9.59
N GLY A 136 22.67 -6.04 -10.53
CA GLY A 136 23.57 -7.15 -10.21
C GLY A 136 24.69 -6.77 -9.23
N GLY A 137 24.92 -7.62 -8.25
CA GLY A 137 25.93 -7.42 -7.20
C GLY A 137 25.68 -6.25 -6.27
N ARG A 138 24.44 -5.72 -6.19
CA ARG A 138 24.13 -4.49 -5.46
C ARG A 138 22.96 -4.64 -4.50
N ASP A 139 22.92 -3.71 -3.56
CA ASP A 139 21.81 -3.49 -2.65
C ASP A 139 20.80 -2.50 -3.27
N THR A 140 19.53 -2.73 -3.01
CA THR A 140 18.45 -1.81 -3.37
C THR A 140 17.55 -1.65 -2.15
N THR A 141 17.39 -0.41 -1.67
CA THR A 141 16.45 -0.09 -0.60
C THR A 141 15.11 0.27 -1.21
N VAL A 142 14.06 -0.26 -0.60
CA VAL A 142 12.66 -0.06 -0.99
C VAL A 142 11.91 0.55 0.19
N ILE A 143 11.20 1.63 -0.07
CA ILE A 143 10.22 2.21 0.83
C ILE A 143 8.85 1.96 0.20
N TRP A 144 7.94 1.34 0.93
CA TRP A 144 6.68 0.90 0.37
C TRP A 144 5.47 1.34 1.19
N GLU A 145 4.63 2.14 0.58
CA GLU A 145 3.35 2.56 1.13
C GLU A 145 2.32 1.45 0.92
N LEU A 146 1.78 0.92 2.00
CA LEU A 146 0.84 -0.19 2.02
C LEU A 146 -0.52 0.26 2.54
N HIS A 147 -1.58 -0.39 2.10
CA HIS A 147 -2.89 -0.25 2.71
C HIS A 147 -2.94 -1.00 4.03
N CYS A 148 -3.56 -0.38 5.04
CA CYS A 148 -3.71 -0.98 6.36
C CYS A 148 -4.68 -2.17 6.34
N LEU A 149 -4.31 -3.21 7.04
CA LEU A 149 -5.18 -4.24 7.57
C LEU A 149 -5.34 -4.03 9.08
N ASN A 150 -6.44 -4.55 9.67
CA ASN A 150 -6.67 -4.45 11.13
C ASN A 150 -6.82 -2.98 11.59
N ALA A 151 -7.91 -2.31 11.16
CA ALA A 151 -8.18 -0.89 11.42
C ALA A 151 -8.17 -0.50 12.91
N HIS A 152 -8.35 -1.48 13.81
CA HIS A 152 -8.33 -1.31 15.25
C HIS A 152 -6.92 -1.21 15.87
N ARG A 153 -5.86 -1.41 15.06
CA ARG A 153 -4.46 -1.33 15.50
C ARG A 153 -3.83 0.01 15.14
N ASP A 154 -2.70 0.30 15.74
CA ASP A 154 -1.96 1.54 15.51
C ASP A 154 -1.23 1.56 14.14
N PRO A 155 -1.03 2.73 13.55
CA PRO A 155 -0.15 2.90 12.39
C PRO A 155 1.28 2.42 12.66
N SER A 156 2.01 2.07 11.59
CA SER A 156 3.41 1.68 11.73
C SER A 156 4.30 2.87 12.13
N THR A 157 5.30 2.57 12.96
CA THR A 157 6.36 3.48 13.38
C THR A 157 7.73 2.94 12.99
N GLU A 158 8.77 3.74 13.09
CA GLU A 158 10.16 3.34 12.80
C GLU A 158 10.67 2.21 13.71
N GLU A 159 10.04 2.01 14.87
CA GLU A 159 10.41 0.98 15.85
C GLU A 159 9.79 -0.38 15.51
N ASP A 160 8.77 -0.39 14.66
CA ASP A 160 8.08 -1.61 14.29
C ASP A 160 8.90 -2.45 13.33
N GLU A 161 8.94 -3.75 13.56
CA GLU A 161 9.58 -4.72 12.68
C GLU A 161 8.52 -5.59 12.00
N PHE A 162 8.70 -5.81 10.70
CA PHE A 162 7.80 -6.59 9.87
C PHE A 162 8.44 -7.85 9.32
N THR A 163 7.60 -8.79 8.91
CA THR A 163 7.99 -9.96 8.12
C THR A 163 7.17 -10.01 6.83
N ILE A 164 7.75 -10.58 5.78
CA ILE A 164 6.99 -10.87 4.57
C ILE A 164 6.08 -12.06 4.85
N GLY A 165 4.78 -11.84 4.76
CA GLY A 165 3.75 -12.83 4.93
C GLY A 165 3.34 -13.51 3.61
N PRO A 166 2.16 -14.14 3.57
CA PRO A 166 1.66 -14.78 2.37
C PRO A 166 1.07 -13.78 1.37
N VAL A 167 0.88 -14.24 0.14
CA VAL A 167 -0.05 -13.62 -0.80
C VAL A 167 -1.44 -14.11 -0.42
N SER A 168 -2.28 -13.22 0.07
CA SER A 168 -3.56 -13.55 0.68
C SER A 168 -4.50 -14.30 -0.26
N ASP A 169 -5.14 -15.32 0.26
CA ASP A 169 -6.24 -16.04 -0.37
C ASP A 169 -7.62 -15.58 0.11
N HIS A 170 -7.68 -14.56 0.98
CA HIS A 170 -8.93 -14.04 1.51
C HIS A 170 -9.86 -13.55 0.39
N PRO A 171 -11.08 -14.08 0.28
CA PRO A 171 -11.95 -13.79 -0.86
C PRO A 171 -12.31 -12.31 -1.00
N GLY A 172 -12.56 -11.60 0.10
CA GLY A 172 -12.89 -10.17 0.07
C GLY A 172 -11.71 -9.31 -0.39
N LEU A 173 -10.48 -9.60 0.06
CA LEU A 173 -9.29 -8.87 -0.41
C LEU A 173 -9.03 -9.13 -1.90
N ARG A 174 -9.23 -10.37 -2.34
CA ARG A 174 -9.14 -10.73 -3.77
C ARG A 174 -10.21 -10.02 -4.60
N GLU A 175 -11.41 -9.83 -4.05
CA GLU A 175 -12.46 -9.04 -4.70
C GLU A 175 -12.03 -7.58 -4.87
N VAL A 176 -11.51 -6.92 -3.82
CA VAL A 176 -10.96 -5.56 -3.93
C VAL A 176 -9.89 -5.48 -5.02
N ILE A 177 -8.91 -6.39 -4.99
CA ILE A 177 -7.84 -6.46 -5.99
C ILE A 177 -8.40 -6.59 -7.41
N ALA A 178 -9.40 -7.45 -7.62
CA ALA A 178 -10.04 -7.63 -8.92
C ALA A 178 -10.79 -6.38 -9.40
N LEU A 179 -11.48 -5.69 -8.50
CA LEU A 179 -12.23 -4.47 -8.82
C LEU A 179 -11.32 -3.30 -9.23
N VAL A 180 -10.13 -3.22 -8.65
CA VAL A 180 -9.16 -2.14 -8.94
C VAL A 180 -8.13 -2.51 -10.00
N ALA A 181 -8.18 -3.74 -10.52
CA ALA A 181 -7.27 -4.18 -11.56
C ALA A 181 -7.37 -3.27 -12.81
N GLY A 182 -6.23 -2.73 -13.26
CA GLY A 182 -6.17 -1.81 -14.40
C GLY A 182 -6.77 -0.42 -14.16
N LYS A 183 -7.07 -0.07 -12.91
CA LYS A 183 -7.55 1.28 -12.54
C LYS A 183 -6.39 2.22 -12.25
N LEU A 184 -6.63 3.52 -12.44
CA LEU A 184 -5.73 4.56 -11.96
C LEU A 184 -5.88 4.65 -10.43
N ILE A 185 -4.78 4.45 -9.74
CA ILE A 185 -4.72 4.62 -8.29
C ILE A 185 -3.89 5.89 -8.01
N ASP A 186 -4.60 6.97 -7.77
CA ASP A 186 -4.09 8.22 -7.21
C ASP A 186 -4.49 8.32 -5.72
N GLN A 187 -4.16 9.41 -5.04
CA GLN A 187 -4.47 9.56 -3.61
C GLN A 187 -5.97 9.41 -3.26
N PRO A 188 -6.91 10.02 -4.01
CA PRO A 188 -8.34 9.78 -3.77
C PRO A 188 -8.75 8.32 -3.95
N ALA A 189 -8.26 7.66 -5.00
CA ALA A 189 -8.53 6.25 -5.22
C ALA A 189 -7.90 5.37 -4.13
N ALA A 190 -6.68 5.69 -3.68
CA ALA A 190 -6.02 4.97 -2.60
C ALA A 190 -6.79 5.06 -1.28
N SER A 191 -7.38 6.22 -0.96
CA SER A 191 -8.24 6.39 0.22
C SER A 191 -9.51 5.55 0.13
N LEU A 192 -10.18 5.52 -1.03
CA LEU A 192 -11.34 4.65 -1.26
C LEU A 192 -10.97 3.17 -1.11
N ILE A 193 -9.83 2.76 -1.67
CA ILE A 193 -9.33 1.38 -1.57
C ILE A 193 -9.01 1.03 -0.12
N GLY A 194 -8.40 1.94 0.65
CA GLY A 194 -8.14 1.75 2.07
C GLY A 194 -9.42 1.48 2.86
N GLY A 195 -10.48 2.29 2.64
CA GLY A 195 -11.79 2.07 3.22
C GLY A 195 -12.39 0.72 2.84
N ALA A 196 -12.29 0.34 1.57
CA ALA A 196 -12.76 -0.96 1.09
C ALA A 196 -12.03 -2.14 1.75
N ILE A 197 -10.72 -2.00 1.97
CA ILE A 197 -9.94 -3.03 2.67
C ILE A 197 -10.39 -3.14 4.12
N TRP A 198 -10.71 -2.04 4.80
CA TRP A 198 -11.24 -2.07 6.16
C TRP A 198 -12.65 -2.68 6.21
N GLU A 199 -13.54 -2.40 5.24
CA GLU A 199 -14.81 -3.12 5.15
C GLU A 199 -14.61 -4.63 5.13
N VAL A 200 -13.57 -5.10 4.42
CA VAL A 200 -13.23 -6.52 4.32
C VAL A 200 -12.58 -7.06 5.59
N SER A 201 -11.65 -6.31 6.17
CA SER A 201 -10.84 -6.79 7.30
C SER A 201 -11.54 -6.69 8.65
N ASP A 202 -12.40 -5.67 8.83
CA ASP A 202 -12.93 -5.31 10.15
C ASP A 202 -14.47 -5.29 10.19
N PHE A 203 -15.14 -5.10 9.03
CA PHE A 203 -16.59 -4.89 8.99
C PHE A 203 -17.36 -5.95 8.22
N GLY A 204 -16.77 -7.11 7.95
CA GLY A 204 -17.45 -8.30 7.44
C GLY A 204 -17.62 -8.38 5.93
N GLY A 205 -17.10 -7.43 5.16
CA GLY A 205 -17.04 -7.47 3.70
C GLY A 205 -17.51 -6.20 3.01
N LEU A 206 -17.28 -6.12 1.70
CA LEU A 206 -17.61 -4.95 0.90
C LEU A 206 -19.11 -4.67 0.87
N THR A 207 -19.48 -3.41 0.99
CA THR A 207 -20.83 -2.93 0.67
C THR A 207 -21.03 -2.83 -0.84
N ASP A 208 -22.28 -2.84 -1.32
CA ASP A 208 -22.57 -2.64 -2.75
C ASP A 208 -22.17 -1.23 -3.21
N GLU A 209 -22.31 -0.22 -2.33
CA GLU A 209 -21.90 1.16 -2.61
C GLU A 209 -20.39 1.23 -2.84
N THR A 210 -19.59 0.61 -2.00
CA THR A 210 -18.12 0.55 -2.14
C THR A 210 -17.71 -0.21 -3.40
N ARG A 211 -18.38 -1.34 -3.72
CA ARG A 211 -18.15 -2.06 -4.97
C ARG A 211 -18.37 -1.19 -6.19
N ASP A 212 -19.48 -0.45 -6.21
CA ASP A 212 -19.81 0.42 -7.35
C ASP A 212 -18.83 1.61 -7.45
N ALA A 213 -18.42 2.18 -6.33
CA ALA A 213 -17.39 3.22 -6.29
C ALA A 213 -16.04 2.72 -6.83
N LEU A 214 -15.59 1.53 -6.43
CA LEU A 214 -14.37 0.92 -6.96
C LEU A 214 -14.46 0.62 -8.47
N ARG A 215 -15.60 0.13 -8.94
CA ARG A 215 -15.84 -0.10 -10.39
C ARG A 215 -15.78 1.20 -11.18
N ALA A 216 -16.26 2.30 -10.60
CA ALA A 216 -16.28 3.63 -11.23
C ALA A 216 -14.93 4.30 -11.31
N LEU A 217 -13.89 3.80 -10.64
CA LEU A 217 -12.54 4.36 -10.75
C LEU A 217 -12.08 4.40 -12.21
N PRO A 218 -11.39 5.49 -12.63
CA PRO A 218 -10.93 5.64 -14.00
C PRO A 218 -9.90 4.55 -14.37
N PRO A 219 -9.83 4.11 -15.63
CA PRO A 219 -8.80 3.19 -16.07
C PRO A 219 -7.41 3.85 -16.02
N ALA A 220 -6.40 3.07 -15.71
CA ALA A 220 -5.02 3.52 -15.84
C ALA A 220 -4.70 3.78 -17.33
N SER A 221 -4.09 4.93 -17.63
CA SER A 221 -3.62 5.18 -19.00
C SER A 221 -2.45 4.25 -19.34
N ALA A 222 -2.36 3.83 -20.61
CA ALA A 222 -1.25 2.98 -21.07
C ALA A 222 0.14 3.59 -20.78
N GLY A 223 0.24 4.95 -20.78
CA GLY A 223 1.45 5.67 -20.43
C GLY A 223 1.82 5.58 -18.94
N ALA A 224 0.83 5.55 -18.05
CA ALA A 224 1.07 5.44 -16.61
C ALA A 224 1.59 4.05 -16.21
N ALA A 225 1.12 3.01 -16.89
CA ALA A 225 1.62 1.65 -16.70
C ALA A 225 3.09 1.51 -17.16
N ALA A 226 3.45 2.12 -18.29
CA ALA A 226 4.80 2.08 -18.82
C ALA A 226 5.79 2.94 -17.99
N ALA A 227 5.33 4.05 -17.39
CA ALA A 227 6.19 4.90 -16.58
C ALA A 227 6.62 4.22 -15.26
N ARG A 228 5.78 3.35 -14.70
CA ARG A 228 6.06 2.60 -13.47
C ARG A 228 7.03 1.43 -13.68
N ALA A 229 7.08 0.86 -14.88
CA ALA A 229 8.03 -0.19 -15.25
C ALA A 229 9.47 0.33 -15.51
N ARG A 230 9.68 1.65 -15.45
CA ARG A 230 11.03 2.23 -15.61
C ARG A 230 11.75 2.21 -14.27
N PRO A 231 12.95 1.58 -14.19
CA PRO A 231 13.78 1.68 -13.01
C PRO A 231 14.06 3.15 -12.73
N ALA A 232 14.01 3.54 -11.47
CA ALA A 232 14.51 4.83 -11.01
C ALA A 232 16.03 4.86 -11.19
N LEU A 233 16.48 5.07 -12.41
CA LEU A 233 17.88 5.32 -12.72
C LEU A 233 18.25 6.64 -12.07
N ARG A 234 18.73 6.58 -10.84
CA ARG A 234 19.38 7.70 -10.17
C ARG A 234 20.56 8.10 -11.04
N ARG A 235 20.51 9.31 -11.63
CA ARG A 235 21.71 9.94 -12.22
C ARG A 235 22.77 9.98 -11.13
N GLN A 236 23.77 9.11 -11.22
CA GLN A 236 24.98 9.24 -10.43
C GLN A 236 25.55 10.63 -10.73
N ARG A 237 25.63 11.47 -9.72
CA ARG A 237 26.39 12.71 -9.81
C ARG A 237 27.84 12.28 -10.09
N PRO A 238 28.47 12.78 -11.15
CA PRO A 238 29.89 12.47 -11.36
C PRO A 238 30.67 12.96 -10.14
N ASP A 239 31.49 12.09 -9.60
CA ASP A 239 32.38 12.41 -8.50
C ASP A 239 33.19 13.64 -8.87
N LYS A 240 33.17 14.64 -7.98
CA LYS A 240 33.94 15.85 -8.11
C LYS A 240 35.43 15.43 -8.01
N PRO A 241 36.27 15.71 -9.01
CA PRO A 241 37.68 15.39 -8.90
C PRO A 241 38.27 16.14 -7.72
N THR A 242 38.83 15.38 -6.77
CA THR A 242 39.66 15.93 -5.69
C THR A 242 40.97 16.37 -6.31
N GLY A 243 41.11 17.70 -6.46
CA GLY A 243 42.39 18.35 -6.77
C GLY A 243 43.24 18.53 -5.54
#